data_df5015521619b6c38e85cfb26ade5e7d
#
_entry.id   df5015521619b6c38e85cfb26ade5e7d
#
_cell.length_a   1.000
_cell.length_b   1.000
_cell.length_c   1.000
_cell.angle_alpha   90.00
_cell.angle_beta   90.00
_cell.angle_gamma   90.00
#
_symmetry.space_group_name_H-M   'P 1'
#
loop_
_entity.id
_entity.type
_entity.pdbx_description
1 polymer ?
#
loop_
_entity_poly.entity_id
_entity_poly.type
_entity_poly.pdbx_seq_one_letter_code
_entity_poly.pdbx_strand_id
1 'polypeptide(L)'
;MAENYQVRQGECISSIAFEKGFFPNTIWDHPNNAELKIKRKNENTLMPGDIVHIPDKRAKEVSEPTNSVYKYRLKNTPAQLRLQLLEDDKPKANLPFTLVVDGKQISKPGECTDSRGFVTAAIPPNSKTGKIELFDGENVIEYELKLGHLNPASEISGAKHRLSNLGFYEGALDENIDEEFKEALRDYQEHFGLTVSGDLDQKTRDQLKQKHDMV
;
A
#
# COMPACT_ATOMS: atom_id res chain seq x y z
N MET A 1 21.83 -2.08 18.41
CA MET A 1 22.94 -2.18 17.44
C MET A 1 22.35 -2.04 16.06
N ALA A 2 23.03 -1.30 15.19
CA ALA A 2 22.63 -1.18 13.80
C ALA A 2 22.61 -2.57 13.14
N GLU A 3 21.61 -2.83 12.29
CA GLU A 3 21.44 -4.13 11.63
C GLU A 3 21.02 -3.96 10.17
N ASN A 4 21.36 -4.94 9.35
CA ASN A 4 20.83 -5.08 8.00
C ASN A 4 19.64 -6.07 8.06
N TYR A 5 18.45 -5.54 7.81
CA TYR A 5 17.20 -6.29 7.88
C TYR A 5 16.79 -6.74 6.47
N GLN A 6 16.50 -8.03 6.31
CA GLN A 6 15.97 -8.56 5.06
C GLN A 6 14.45 -8.46 5.05
N VAL A 7 13.92 -7.72 4.08
CA VAL A 7 12.48 -7.50 3.90
C VAL A 7 11.75 -8.82 3.59
N ARG A 8 10.64 -9.05 4.26
CA ARG A 8 9.74 -10.17 4.02
C ARG A 8 8.55 -9.74 3.17
N GLN A 9 7.82 -10.71 2.63
CA GLN A 9 6.59 -10.42 1.89
C GLN A 9 5.60 -9.61 2.74
N GLY A 10 5.08 -8.52 2.18
CA GLY A 10 4.11 -7.65 2.84
C GLY A 10 4.72 -6.67 3.85
N GLU A 11 6.03 -6.47 3.85
CA GLU A 11 6.69 -5.46 4.66
C GLU A 11 7.09 -4.25 3.81
N CYS A 12 7.05 -3.09 4.42
CA CYS A 12 7.50 -1.82 3.87
C CYS A 12 8.28 -1.03 4.93
N ILE A 13 8.88 0.09 4.56
CA ILE A 13 9.62 0.92 5.52
C ILE A 13 8.74 1.33 6.70
N SER A 14 7.46 1.67 6.45
CA SER A 14 6.55 2.09 7.51
C SER A 14 6.27 0.97 8.53
N SER A 15 6.07 -0.28 8.08
CA SER A 15 5.85 -1.41 8.97
C SER A 15 7.11 -1.79 9.75
N ILE A 16 8.27 -1.84 9.06
CA ILE A 16 9.57 -2.13 9.70
C ILE A 16 9.91 -1.04 10.74
N ALA A 17 9.73 0.24 10.40
CA ALA A 17 9.98 1.34 11.32
C ALA A 17 9.08 1.27 12.55
N PHE A 18 7.80 0.94 12.37
CA PHE A 18 6.86 0.75 13.47
C PHE A 18 7.30 -0.38 14.41
N GLU A 19 7.65 -1.56 13.87
CA GLU A 19 8.11 -2.70 14.68
C GLU A 19 9.43 -2.43 15.40
N LYS A 20 10.35 -1.74 14.74
CA LYS A 20 11.67 -1.39 15.31
C LYS A 20 11.63 -0.13 16.17
N GLY A 21 10.50 0.58 16.23
CA GLY A 21 10.32 1.80 17.06
C GLY A 21 11.09 3.02 16.52
N PHE A 22 11.09 3.19 15.21
CA PHE A 22 11.63 4.34 14.49
C PHE A 22 10.52 5.09 13.75
N PHE A 23 10.80 6.32 13.33
CA PHE A 23 10.02 6.97 12.29
C PHE A 23 10.45 6.45 10.91
N PRO A 24 9.53 6.26 9.95
CA PRO A 24 9.85 5.76 8.62
C PRO A 24 11.01 6.51 7.95
N ASN A 25 10.97 7.85 7.99
CA ASN A 25 12.01 8.70 7.40
C ASN A 25 13.40 8.49 8.03
N THR A 26 13.46 8.10 9.31
CA THR A 26 14.76 7.82 9.97
C THR A 26 15.46 6.63 9.32
N ILE A 27 14.70 5.64 8.85
CA ILE A 27 15.22 4.50 8.12
C ILE A 27 15.37 4.84 6.64
N TRP A 28 14.32 5.36 6.00
CA TRP A 28 14.29 5.60 4.55
C TRP A 28 15.34 6.59 4.07
N ASP A 29 15.58 7.67 4.84
CA ASP A 29 16.55 8.71 4.50
C ASP A 29 17.96 8.44 5.04
N HIS A 30 18.17 7.27 5.66
CA HIS A 30 19.48 6.92 6.16
C HIS A 30 20.49 6.72 4.99
N PRO A 31 21.73 7.25 5.06
CA PRO A 31 22.70 7.17 3.96
C PRO A 31 22.96 5.74 3.46
N ASN A 32 22.97 4.75 4.36
CA ASN A 32 23.18 3.36 4.00
C ASN A 32 21.98 2.73 3.24
N ASN A 33 20.85 3.41 3.14
CA ASN A 33 19.68 2.99 2.36
C ASN A 33 19.55 3.77 1.02
N ALA A 34 20.56 4.59 0.65
CA ALA A 34 20.48 5.42 -0.54
C ALA A 34 20.31 4.59 -1.84
N GLU A 35 21.00 3.46 -1.96
CA GLU A 35 20.88 2.55 -3.11
C GLU A 35 19.47 1.92 -3.18
N LEU A 36 18.95 1.46 -2.05
CA LEU A 36 17.59 0.93 -1.95
C LEU A 36 16.57 2.00 -2.37
N LYS A 37 16.72 3.22 -1.90
CA LYS A 37 15.86 4.36 -2.23
C LYS A 37 15.87 4.66 -3.74
N ILE A 38 17.02 4.62 -4.38
CA ILE A 38 17.16 4.79 -5.84
C ILE A 38 16.46 3.65 -6.58
N LYS A 39 16.65 2.40 -6.11
CA LYS A 39 16.08 1.19 -6.73
C LYS A 39 14.56 1.16 -6.62
N ARG A 40 14.00 1.44 -5.44
CA ARG A 40 12.57 1.25 -5.14
C ARG A 40 11.72 2.52 -5.31
N LYS A 41 12.31 3.71 -5.12
CA LYS A 41 11.66 5.04 -5.27
C LYS A 41 10.46 5.30 -4.36
N ASN A 42 9.86 4.25 -3.77
CA ASN A 42 8.70 4.33 -2.89
C ASN A 42 8.97 3.48 -1.64
N GLU A 43 8.88 4.09 -0.46
CA GLU A 43 9.11 3.45 0.83
C GLU A 43 8.05 2.39 1.20
N ASN A 44 6.88 2.46 0.58
CA ASN A 44 5.76 1.55 0.86
C ASN A 44 5.70 0.34 -0.08
N THR A 45 6.57 0.27 -1.10
CA THR A 45 6.61 -0.84 -2.05
C THR A 45 8.02 -1.42 -2.15
N LEU A 46 8.34 -2.34 -1.26
CA LEU A 46 9.60 -3.09 -1.24
C LEU A 46 9.38 -4.52 -1.78
N MET A 47 10.46 -5.15 -2.19
CA MET A 47 10.45 -6.57 -2.57
C MET A 47 10.98 -7.44 -1.44
N PRO A 48 10.45 -8.65 -1.27
CA PRO A 48 11.06 -9.66 -0.42
C PRO A 48 12.52 -9.86 -0.82
N GLY A 49 13.42 -9.87 0.17
CA GLY A 49 14.85 -10.00 -0.05
C GLY A 49 15.60 -8.67 -0.20
N ASP A 50 14.93 -7.52 -0.33
CA ASP A 50 15.60 -6.23 -0.21
C ASP A 50 16.24 -6.09 1.17
N ILE A 51 17.40 -5.42 1.22
CA ILE A 51 18.10 -5.18 2.48
C ILE A 51 17.88 -3.74 2.92
N VAL A 52 17.34 -3.60 4.14
CA VAL A 52 17.12 -2.31 4.80
C VAL A 52 18.10 -2.16 5.95
N HIS A 53 18.93 -1.14 5.92
CA HIS A 53 19.77 -0.78 7.04
C HIS A 53 18.94 -0.06 8.12
N ILE A 54 18.94 -0.63 9.32
CA ILE A 54 18.27 -0.06 10.51
C ILE A 54 19.36 0.53 11.41
N PRO A 55 19.34 1.85 11.68
CA PRO A 55 20.37 2.48 12.48
C PRO A 55 20.25 2.15 13.98
N ASP A 56 21.28 2.47 14.75
CA ASP A 56 21.22 2.39 16.21
C ASP A 56 20.17 3.36 16.78
N LYS A 57 19.46 2.90 17.81
CA LYS A 57 18.59 3.78 18.60
C LYS A 57 19.43 4.78 19.37
N ARG A 58 19.15 6.05 19.16
CA ARG A 58 19.74 7.13 19.98
C ARG A 58 18.73 7.54 21.05
N ALA A 59 19.15 7.53 22.31
CA ALA A 59 18.34 8.11 23.38
C ALA A 59 18.22 9.63 23.11
N LYS A 60 16.98 10.12 23.14
CA LYS A 60 16.74 11.56 23.10
C LYS A 60 16.79 12.08 24.52
N GLU A 61 17.83 12.80 24.84
CA GLU A 61 17.95 13.50 26.12
C GLU A 61 17.34 14.90 25.98
N VAL A 62 16.52 15.28 26.95
CA VAL A 62 15.90 16.60 27.03
C VAL A 62 16.24 17.14 28.42
N SER A 63 16.94 18.26 28.46
CA SER A 63 17.20 18.97 29.71
C SER A 63 15.97 19.78 30.09
N GLU A 64 15.34 19.44 31.20
CA GLU A 64 14.13 20.10 31.67
C GLU A 64 14.32 20.55 33.14
N PRO A 65 13.73 21.68 33.57
CA PRO A 65 13.78 22.15 34.95
C PRO A 65 13.16 21.11 35.92
N THR A 66 13.77 20.96 37.10
CA THR A 66 13.43 19.89 38.06
C THR A 66 12.10 20.04 38.80
N ASN A 67 11.42 21.14 38.78
CA ASN A 67 10.21 21.38 39.58
C ASN A 67 8.92 21.55 38.74
N SER A 68 8.83 20.87 37.60
CA SER A 68 7.71 20.98 36.69
C SER A 68 7.19 19.61 36.28
N VAL A 69 5.89 19.52 35.94
CA VAL A 69 5.28 18.31 35.40
C VAL A 69 5.32 18.37 33.89
N TYR A 70 5.97 17.41 33.26
CA TYR A 70 6.09 17.31 31.81
C TYR A 70 5.15 16.27 31.25
N LYS A 71 4.39 16.63 30.22
CA LYS A 71 3.51 15.72 29.48
C LYS A 71 4.17 15.36 28.15
N TYR A 72 4.55 14.09 28.01
CA TYR A 72 5.04 13.55 26.75
C TYR A 72 3.91 12.83 26.02
N ARG A 73 3.77 13.11 24.74
CA ARG A 73 2.83 12.41 23.86
C ARG A 73 3.63 11.59 22.86
N LEU A 74 3.41 10.28 22.88
CA LEU A 74 3.94 9.41 21.83
C LEU A 74 3.28 9.80 20.51
N LYS A 75 4.08 10.19 19.52
CA LYS A 75 3.56 10.44 18.17
C LYS A 75 3.44 9.08 17.49
N ASN A 76 2.21 8.63 17.29
CA ASN A 76 1.93 7.54 16.37
C ASN A 76 2.00 8.08 14.94
N THR A 77 2.60 7.32 14.04
CA THR A 77 2.58 7.59 12.59
C THR A 77 1.69 6.50 11.97
N PRO A 78 0.36 6.67 11.93
CA PRO A 78 -0.51 5.68 11.30
C PRO A 78 -0.23 5.66 9.80
N ALA A 79 -0.31 4.48 9.20
CA ALA A 79 -0.43 4.37 7.76
C ALA A 79 -1.85 4.78 7.35
N GLN A 80 -1.98 5.30 6.13
CA GLN A 80 -3.28 5.64 5.58
C GLN A 80 -3.66 4.60 4.53
N LEU A 81 -4.77 3.93 4.74
CA LEU A 81 -5.44 3.15 3.71
C LEU A 81 -6.31 4.10 2.90
N ARG A 82 -6.17 4.05 1.58
CA ARG A 82 -7.02 4.77 0.65
C ARG A 82 -7.38 3.85 -0.51
N LEU A 83 -8.67 3.59 -0.69
CA LEU A 83 -9.20 2.70 -1.72
C LEU A 83 -10.29 3.42 -2.48
N GLN A 84 -10.34 3.23 -3.79
CA GLN A 84 -11.48 3.64 -4.62
C GLN A 84 -12.27 2.39 -5.01
N LEU A 85 -13.55 2.39 -4.74
CA LEU A 85 -14.46 1.30 -5.10
C LEU A 85 -15.23 1.69 -6.35
N LEU A 86 -15.05 0.90 -7.40
CA LEU A 86 -15.64 1.10 -8.72
C LEU A 86 -16.49 -0.11 -9.12
N GLU A 87 -17.48 0.09 -9.95
CA GLU A 87 -18.21 -0.93 -10.70
C GLU A 87 -18.43 -0.41 -12.11
N ASP A 88 -17.97 -1.13 -13.11
CA ASP A 88 -17.98 -0.70 -14.52
C ASP A 88 -17.44 0.72 -14.70
N ASP A 89 -16.27 1.01 -14.10
CA ASP A 89 -15.62 2.33 -14.07
C ASP A 89 -16.41 3.45 -13.37
N LYS A 90 -17.56 3.13 -12.75
CA LYS A 90 -18.37 4.11 -12.03
C LYS A 90 -18.07 4.05 -10.53
N PRO A 91 -17.86 5.20 -9.87
CA PRO A 91 -17.63 5.24 -8.44
C PRO A 91 -18.84 4.71 -7.64
N LYS A 92 -18.59 3.79 -6.71
CA LYS A 92 -19.55 3.39 -5.65
C LYS A 92 -19.61 4.51 -4.61
N ALA A 93 -20.29 5.59 -4.97
CA ALA A 93 -20.34 6.84 -4.22
C ALA A 93 -21.42 6.88 -3.15
N ASN A 94 -21.10 7.47 -1.99
CA ASN A 94 -22.02 7.72 -0.88
C ASN A 94 -22.70 6.45 -0.34
N LEU A 95 -22.06 5.29 -0.46
CA LEU A 95 -22.57 4.03 0.06
C LEU A 95 -22.01 3.78 1.47
N PRO A 96 -22.84 3.35 2.42
CA PRO A 96 -22.38 2.95 3.74
C PRO A 96 -21.42 1.76 3.65
N PHE A 97 -20.41 1.74 4.50
CA PHE A 97 -19.46 0.63 4.55
C PHE A 97 -19.03 0.28 5.98
N THR A 98 -18.58 -0.96 6.15
CA THR A 98 -17.85 -1.41 7.33
C THR A 98 -16.44 -1.81 6.91
N LEU A 99 -15.42 -1.24 7.58
CA LEU A 99 -14.02 -1.61 7.40
C LEU A 99 -13.50 -2.30 8.65
N VAL A 100 -13.03 -3.53 8.47
CA VAL A 100 -12.35 -4.33 9.49
C VAL A 100 -10.90 -4.52 9.06
N VAL A 101 -9.93 -4.26 9.94
CA VAL A 101 -8.49 -4.44 9.70
C VAL A 101 -7.93 -5.31 10.82
N ASP A 102 -7.23 -6.39 10.46
CA ASP A 102 -6.68 -7.40 11.39
C ASP A 102 -7.69 -7.83 12.47
N GLY A 103 -8.94 -8.04 12.06
CA GLY A 103 -10.05 -8.45 12.92
C GLY A 103 -10.67 -7.35 13.78
N LYS A 104 -10.22 -6.08 13.64
CA LYS A 104 -10.75 -4.94 14.39
C LYS A 104 -11.49 -3.99 13.46
N GLN A 105 -12.72 -3.63 13.82
CA GLN A 105 -13.46 -2.60 13.09
C GLN A 105 -12.80 -1.23 13.27
N ILE A 106 -12.50 -0.59 12.13
CA ILE A 106 -11.86 0.73 12.06
C ILE A 106 -12.87 1.81 11.66
N SER A 107 -13.81 1.48 10.76
CA SER A 107 -14.86 2.40 10.35
C SER A 107 -15.78 2.78 11.51
N LYS A 108 -16.32 4.00 11.45
CA LYS A 108 -17.36 4.45 12.38
C LYS A 108 -18.74 4.00 11.89
N PRO A 109 -19.71 3.83 12.80
CA PRO A 109 -21.08 3.55 12.39
C PRO A 109 -21.62 4.64 11.44
N GLY A 110 -22.18 4.21 10.30
CA GLY A 110 -22.75 5.11 9.31
C GLY A 110 -21.73 5.86 8.44
N GLU A 111 -20.48 5.46 8.44
CA GLU A 111 -19.47 6.00 7.54
C GLU A 111 -19.74 5.54 6.10
N CYS A 112 -19.61 6.47 5.13
CA CYS A 112 -19.91 6.22 3.72
C CYS A 112 -18.68 6.51 2.85
N THR A 113 -18.63 5.89 1.67
CA THR A 113 -17.69 6.27 0.61
C THR A 113 -17.94 7.72 0.18
N ASP A 114 -16.91 8.40 -0.29
CA ASP A 114 -17.06 9.78 -0.78
C ASP A 114 -17.75 9.82 -2.16
N SER A 115 -17.96 11.03 -2.71
CA SER A 115 -18.60 11.23 -4.02
C SER A 115 -17.82 10.62 -5.20
N ARG A 116 -16.59 10.19 -4.97
CA ARG A 116 -15.73 9.52 -5.95
C ARG A 116 -15.50 8.04 -5.61
N GLY A 117 -16.25 7.49 -4.64
CA GLY A 117 -16.15 6.10 -4.22
C GLY A 117 -14.94 5.78 -3.34
N PHE A 118 -14.30 6.80 -2.73
CA PHE A 118 -13.16 6.55 -1.85
C PHE A 118 -13.55 6.16 -0.44
N VAL A 119 -12.82 5.19 0.09
CA VAL A 119 -12.69 4.87 1.51
C VAL A 119 -11.31 5.30 1.97
N THR A 120 -11.24 6.12 3.02
CA THR A 120 -9.97 6.58 3.60
C THR A 120 -9.97 6.32 5.10
N ALA A 121 -8.98 5.57 5.59
CA ALA A 121 -8.88 5.22 7.01
C ALA A 121 -7.42 5.21 7.49
N ALA A 122 -7.22 5.63 8.75
CA ALA A 122 -5.93 5.45 9.42
C ALA A 122 -5.85 4.02 9.97
N ILE A 123 -4.81 3.30 9.59
CA ILE A 123 -4.58 1.91 9.98
C ILE A 123 -3.21 1.75 10.64
N PRO A 124 -2.99 0.69 11.45
CA PRO A 124 -1.66 0.35 11.91
C PRO A 124 -0.69 0.10 10.74
N PRO A 125 0.55 0.60 10.78
CA PRO A 125 1.50 0.45 9.66
C PRO A 125 1.88 -1.00 9.34
N ASN A 126 1.71 -1.91 10.29
CA ASN A 126 2.00 -3.33 10.17
C ASN A 126 0.77 -4.21 9.89
N SER A 127 -0.36 -3.60 9.52
CA SER A 127 -1.58 -4.34 9.18
C SER A 127 -1.37 -5.26 7.98
N LYS A 128 -1.97 -6.45 8.03
CA LYS A 128 -1.81 -7.50 7.01
C LYS A 128 -3.09 -7.80 6.25
N THR A 129 -4.22 -7.77 6.93
CA THR A 129 -5.51 -8.15 6.36
C THR A 129 -6.54 -7.07 6.60
N GLY A 130 -7.48 -6.97 5.67
CA GLY A 130 -8.65 -6.12 5.83
C GLY A 130 -9.85 -6.74 5.14
N LYS A 131 -11.03 -6.28 5.50
CA LYS A 131 -12.31 -6.62 4.86
C LYS A 131 -13.14 -5.35 4.78
N ILE A 132 -13.70 -5.06 3.60
CA ILE A 132 -14.72 -4.03 3.43
C ILE A 132 -16.03 -4.72 3.08
N GLU A 133 -17.06 -4.37 3.81
CA GLU A 133 -18.45 -4.67 3.48
C GLU A 133 -19.13 -3.37 3.03
N LEU A 134 -19.56 -3.31 1.79
CA LEU A 134 -20.23 -2.18 1.17
C LEU A 134 -21.72 -2.49 1.07
N PHE A 135 -22.56 -1.57 1.55
CA PHE A 135 -24.00 -1.74 1.56
C PHE A 135 -24.64 -0.94 0.43
N ASP A 136 -25.13 -1.63 -0.60
CA ASP A 136 -25.82 -1.05 -1.76
C ASP A 136 -27.30 -1.49 -1.76
N GLY A 137 -28.14 -0.72 -1.08
CA GLY A 137 -29.51 -1.09 -0.81
C GLY A 137 -29.61 -2.32 0.09
N GLU A 138 -30.20 -3.40 -0.43
CA GLU A 138 -30.30 -4.69 0.28
C GLU A 138 -29.08 -5.60 0.01
N ASN A 139 -28.21 -5.22 -0.91
CA ASN A 139 -27.03 -5.99 -1.27
C ASN A 139 -25.84 -5.64 -0.37
N VAL A 140 -25.06 -6.66 0.00
CA VAL A 140 -23.79 -6.49 0.70
C VAL A 140 -22.68 -7.03 -0.21
N ILE A 141 -21.76 -6.16 -0.57
CA ILE A 141 -20.60 -6.52 -1.41
C ILE A 141 -19.39 -6.58 -0.49
N GLU A 142 -18.71 -7.72 -0.48
CA GLU A 142 -17.54 -7.95 0.37
C GLU A 142 -16.27 -7.90 -0.46
N TYR A 143 -15.27 -7.17 0.03
CA TYR A 143 -13.92 -7.12 -0.54
C TYR A 143 -12.90 -7.54 0.51
N GLU A 144 -12.13 -8.58 0.22
CA GLU A 144 -10.97 -8.96 1.02
C GLU A 144 -9.74 -8.16 0.60
N LEU A 145 -9.01 -7.63 1.59
CA LEU A 145 -7.83 -6.81 1.36
C LEU A 145 -6.57 -7.50 1.89
N LYS A 146 -5.57 -7.61 1.04
CA LYS A 146 -4.21 -8.04 1.40
C LYS A 146 -3.34 -6.80 1.55
N LEU A 147 -3.22 -6.31 2.79
CA LEU A 147 -2.50 -5.07 3.08
C LEU A 147 -0.99 -5.30 3.05
N GLY A 148 -0.25 -4.36 2.45
CA GLY A 148 1.20 -4.43 2.33
C GLY A 148 1.74 -5.41 1.28
N HIS A 149 0.90 -6.11 0.53
CA HIS A 149 1.33 -7.12 -0.45
C HIS A 149 1.68 -6.55 -1.84
N LEU A 150 1.53 -5.24 -2.06
CA LEU A 150 1.79 -4.62 -3.35
C LEU A 150 3.29 -4.54 -3.66
N ASN A 151 3.73 -5.26 -4.67
CA ASN A 151 5.11 -5.22 -5.14
C ASN A 151 5.39 -3.96 -5.99
N PRO A 152 6.68 -3.55 -6.15
CA PRO A 152 7.04 -2.41 -6.99
C PRO A 152 6.54 -2.56 -8.43
N ALA A 153 6.03 -1.49 -9.03
CA ALA A 153 5.55 -1.52 -10.42
C ALA A 153 6.65 -1.76 -11.48
N SER A 154 7.92 -1.72 -11.07
CA SER A 154 9.05 -2.14 -11.90
C SER A 154 9.11 -3.66 -12.12
N GLU A 155 8.55 -4.43 -11.20
CA GLU A 155 8.54 -5.89 -11.23
C GLU A 155 7.28 -6.40 -11.95
N ILE A 156 7.35 -7.62 -12.49
CA ILE A 156 6.21 -8.24 -13.19
C ILE A 156 5.06 -8.49 -12.21
N SER A 157 5.36 -9.09 -11.06
CA SER A 157 4.37 -9.30 -10.01
C SER A 157 3.71 -8.02 -9.55
N GLY A 158 4.45 -6.90 -9.50
CA GLY A 158 3.92 -5.59 -9.18
C GLY A 158 2.94 -5.04 -10.22
N ALA A 159 3.14 -5.34 -11.50
CA ALA A 159 2.19 -5.03 -12.56
C ALA A 159 0.96 -5.96 -12.50
N LYS A 160 1.16 -7.28 -12.30
CA LYS A 160 0.09 -8.26 -12.11
C LYS A 160 -0.83 -7.88 -10.94
N HIS A 161 -0.27 -7.48 -9.79
CA HIS A 161 -1.06 -7.00 -8.65
C HIS A 161 -1.96 -5.81 -9.01
N ARG A 162 -1.42 -4.84 -9.77
CA ARG A 162 -2.18 -3.65 -10.17
C ARG A 162 -3.28 -3.98 -11.17
N LEU A 163 -2.99 -4.83 -12.17
CA LEU A 163 -3.98 -5.31 -13.12
C LEU A 163 -5.08 -6.11 -12.42
N SER A 164 -4.73 -6.94 -11.45
CA SER A 164 -5.71 -7.71 -10.66
C SER A 164 -6.61 -6.77 -9.82
N ASN A 165 -6.02 -5.78 -9.15
CA ASN A 165 -6.80 -4.80 -8.39
C ASN A 165 -7.71 -3.93 -9.27
N LEU A 166 -7.35 -3.74 -10.54
CA LEU A 166 -8.15 -3.01 -11.52
C LEU A 166 -9.13 -3.90 -12.31
N GLY A 167 -9.16 -5.21 -12.02
CA GLY A 167 -10.10 -6.16 -12.63
C GLY A 167 -9.69 -6.70 -13.99
N PHE A 168 -8.44 -6.48 -14.43
CA PHE A 168 -7.94 -6.97 -15.74
C PHE A 168 -7.22 -8.32 -15.66
N TYR A 169 -6.85 -8.82 -14.46
CA TYR A 169 -6.07 -10.05 -14.31
C TYR A 169 -6.51 -10.88 -13.12
N GLU A 170 -6.71 -12.18 -13.33
CA GLU A 170 -7.13 -13.12 -12.28
C GLU A 170 -6.10 -14.23 -12.00
N GLY A 171 -5.01 -14.28 -12.77
CA GLY A 171 -4.00 -15.33 -12.69
C GLY A 171 -3.03 -15.18 -11.50
N ALA A 172 -1.94 -15.96 -11.55
CA ALA A 172 -0.93 -16.00 -10.50
C ALA A 172 -0.12 -14.70 -10.41
N LEU A 173 0.03 -14.18 -9.20
CA LEU A 173 0.73 -12.91 -8.92
C LEU A 173 2.25 -13.11 -8.74
N ASP A 174 2.87 -13.82 -9.66
CA ASP A 174 4.30 -14.19 -9.69
C ASP A 174 5.11 -13.36 -10.70
N GLU A 175 6.39 -13.72 -10.89
CA GLU A 175 7.29 -13.04 -11.85
C GLU A 175 7.29 -13.69 -13.24
N ASN A 176 6.40 -14.65 -13.53
CA ASN A 176 6.32 -15.28 -14.84
C ASN A 176 5.53 -14.43 -15.84
N ILE A 177 5.95 -14.43 -17.09
CA ILE A 177 5.21 -13.83 -18.20
C ILE A 177 4.54 -14.98 -18.96
N ASP A 178 3.26 -15.19 -18.67
CA ASP A 178 2.40 -16.14 -19.34
C ASP A 178 1.48 -15.47 -20.36
N GLU A 179 0.71 -16.24 -21.12
CA GLU A 179 -0.18 -15.68 -22.14
C GLU A 179 -1.38 -14.96 -21.51
N GLU A 180 -1.89 -15.44 -20.38
CA GLU A 180 -2.97 -14.79 -19.64
C GLU A 180 -2.56 -13.36 -19.20
N PHE A 181 -1.32 -13.19 -18.74
CA PHE A 181 -0.80 -11.86 -18.39
C PHE A 181 -0.67 -10.94 -19.61
N LYS A 182 -0.25 -11.49 -20.78
CA LYS A 182 -0.17 -10.68 -22.01
C LYS A 182 -1.56 -10.29 -22.53
N GLU A 183 -2.55 -11.16 -22.39
CA GLU A 183 -3.95 -10.83 -22.72
C GLU A 183 -4.47 -9.73 -21.83
N ALA A 184 -4.28 -9.84 -20.51
CA ALA A 184 -4.65 -8.78 -19.56
C ALA A 184 -3.96 -7.45 -19.86
N LEU A 185 -2.71 -7.47 -20.32
CA LEU A 185 -2.01 -6.25 -20.77
C LEU A 185 -2.64 -5.67 -22.03
N ARG A 186 -3.05 -6.48 -23.01
CA ARG A 186 -3.72 -6.03 -24.23
C ARG A 186 -5.06 -5.37 -23.89
N ASP A 187 -5.86 -6.03 -23.05
CA ASP A 187 -7.16 -5.51 -22.61
C ASP A 187 -7.02 -4.17 -21.87
N TYR A 188 -6.03 -4.11 -20.95
CA TYR A 188 -5.70 -2.87 -20.24
C TYR A 188 -5.24 -1.76 -21.18
N GLN A 189 -4.36 -2.08 -22.13
CA GLN A 189 -3.83 -1.12 -23.12
C GLN A 189 -4.94 -0.61 -24.03
N GLU A 190 -5.84 -1.47 -24.50
CA GLU A 190 -7.00 -1.10 -25.31
C GLU A 190 -7.95 -0.19 -24.53
N HIS A 191 -8.30 -0.59 -23.30
CA HIS A 191 -9.21 0.15 -22.42
C HIS A 191 -8.73 1.59 -22.16
N PHE A 192 -7.42 1.78 -21.95
CA PHE A 192 -6.83 3.09 -21.68
C PHE A 192 -6.23 3.79 -22.91
N GLY A 193 -6.47 3.30 -24.12
CA GLY A 193 -6.04 3.93 -25.38
C GLY A 193 -4.52 3.96 -25.57
N LEU A 194 -3.82 2.96 -25.04
CA LEU A 194 -2.39 2.75 -25.24
C LEU A 194 -2.15 1.93 -26.53
N THR A 195 -0.88 1.80 -26.93
CA THR A 195 -0.50 0.86 -28.01
C THR A 195 -0.72 -0.58 -27.51
N VAL A 196 -1.61 -1.32 -28.20
CA VAL A 196 -1.96 -2.71 -27.84
C VAL A 196 -0.85 -3.65 -28.31
N SER A 197 0.13 -3.89 -27.46
CA SER A 197 1.27 -4.78 -27.74
C SER A 197 1.23 -6.10 -26.94
N GLY A 198 0.60 -6.08 -25.76
CA GLY A 198 0.70 -7.15 -24.77
C GLY A 198 2.05 -7.14 -24.02
N ASP A 199 2.87 -6.12 -24.23
CA ASP A 199 4.15 -5.95 -23.54
C ASP A 199 4.02 -4.95 -22.38
N LEU A 200 4.71 -5.25 -21.28
CA LEU A 200 4.77 -4.37 -20.11
C LEU A 200 5.86 -3.29 -20.36
N ASP A 201 5.61 -2.38 -21.30
CA ASP A 201 6.51 -1.27 -21.62
C ASP A 201 6.44 -0.14 -20.56
N GLN A 202 7.29 0.87 -20.71
CA GLN A 202 7.36 1.98 -19.75
C GLN A 202 6.06 2.79 -19.70
N LYS A 203 5.38 3.00 -20.83
CA LYS A 203 4.11 3.74 -20.89
C LYS A 203 3.01 2.99 -20.15
N THR A 204 2.93 1.68 -20.36
CA THR A 204 1.98 0.81 -19.65
C THR A 204 2.25 0.81 -18.14
N ARG A 205 3.53 0.75 -17.71
CA ARG A 205 3.90 0.84 -16.29
C ARG A 205 3.53 2.19 -15.67
N ASP A 206 3.76 3.27 -16.38
CA ASP A 206 3.45 4.62 -15.89
C ASP A 206 1.94 4.84 -15.79
N GLN A 207 1.18 4.32 -16.76
CA GLN A 207 -0.29 4.34 -16.73
C GLN A 207 -0.85 3.51 -15.57
N LEU A 208 -0.30 2.30 -15.33
CA LEU A 208 -0.69 1.46 -14.19
C LEU A 208 -0.47 2.19 -12.86
N LYS A 209 0.67 2.84 -12.67
CA LYS A 209 0.93 3.66 -11.48
C LYS A 209 -0.05 4.82 -11.36
N GLN A 210 -0.31 5.51 -12.47
CA GLN A 210 -1.23 6.65 -12.46
C GLN A 210 -2.65 6.21 -12.07
N LYS A 211 -3.12 5.09 -12.58
CA LYS A 211 -4.48 4.60 -12.35
C LYS A 211 -4.65 3.91 -10.99
N HIS A 212 -3.63 3.27 -10.50
CA HIS A 212 -3.70 2.49 -9.26
C HIS A 212 -3.09 3.21 -8.04
N ASP A 213 -1.89 3.81 -8.18
CA ASP A 213 -1.13 4.31 -7.02
C ASP A 213 -1.42 5.81 -6.74
N MET A 214 -1.93 6.57 -7.72
CA MET A 214 -2.17 8.01 -7.62
C MET A 214 -3.65 8.37 -7.49
N VAL A 215 -4.49 7.37 -7.26
CA VAL A 215 -5.95 7.53 -7.10
C VAL A 215 -6.30 8.12 -5.74
#